data_0a62c60cf43d1fe568f66aea6cec89e2
#
_entry.id   0a62c60cf43d1fe568f66aea6cec89e2
#
_cell.length_a   1.000
_cell.length_b   1.000
_cell.length_c   1.000
_cell.angle_alpha   90.00
_cell.angle_beta   90.00
_cell.angle_gamma   90.00
#
_symmetry.space_group_name_H-M   'P 1'
#
loop_
_entity.id
_entity.type
_entity.pdbx_description
1 polymer ?
#
loop_
_entity_poly.entity_id
_entity_poly.type
_entity_poly.pdbx_seq_one_letter_code
_entity_poly.pdbx_strand_id
1 'polypeptide(L)'
;MLKKILVGIALIVAGVVVWRFTQSSTAGSSAAPVNVSVRKDAPESDGPAVQAPNIGDVLKMASDALLAMETNLDDYTARFVKQERDSVGVLGEPTEISIRAQTRFGGDENQSPRRIYLRFQSPAAVQGREVIWGEDLYDGKMAVHEVGMILGLKTIWLDPTGMIAMQGQRYPISEIGLVKLVEKLIERGEQDRDNPSVEVSINDGHVFDEVDCQLIQVRRHEPSDSEDDFSVAEIVVDPQRQLILSYRSFGWPEKPGDQPPLLESYAYHDLKTNIGLTKADFDTKNTNYGFPRF
;
A
#
# COMPACT_ATOMS: atom_id res chain seq x y z
N MET A 1 -29.20 -29.70 -11.15
CA MET A 1 -28.35 -29.15 -12.21
C MET A 1 -27.64 -27.83 -11.79
N LEU A 2 -28.31 -26.93 -11.10
CA LEU A 2 -27.76 -25.63 -10.70
C LEU A 2 -26.51 -25.73 -9.78
N LYS A 3 -26.50 -26.69 -8.82
CA LYS A 3 -25.32 -26.87 -7.92
C LYS A 3 -24.05 -27.35 -8.65
N LYS A 4 -24.18 -28.10 -9.74
CA LYS A 4 -23.03 -28.58 -10.53
C LYS A 4 -22.42 -27.48 -11.40
N ILE A 5 -23.20 -26.47 -11.78
CA ILE A 5 -22.74 -25.30 -12.57
C ILE A 5 -21.97 -24.36 -11.66
N LEU A 6 -22.42 -24.14 -10.41
CA LEU A 6 -21.72 -23.28 -9.43
C LEU A 6 -20.34 -23.84 -9.03
N VAL A 7 -20.23 -25.16 -8.86
CA VAL A 7 -18.93 -25.81 -8.58
C VAL A 7 -17.98 -25.71 -9.79
N GLY A 8 -18.52 -25.82 -11.03
CA GLY A 8 -17.72 -25.67 -12.24
C GLY A 8 -17.16 -24.26 -12.42
N ILE A 9 -17.92 -23.22 -12.06
CA ILE A 9 -17.48 -21.81 -12.15
C ILE A 9 -16.41 -21.52 -11.09
N ALA A 10 -16.56 -22.01 -9.86
CA ALA A 10 -15.54 -21.85 -8.80
C ALA A 10 -14.22 -22.54 -9.17
N LEU A 11 -14.26 -23.71 -9.80
CA LEU A 11 -13.08 -24.44 -10.28
C LEU A 11 -12.41 -23.76 -11.48
N ILE A 12 -13.18 -23.11 -12.36
CA ILE A 12 -12.61 -22.34 -13.50
C ILE A 12 -11.92 -21.08 -13.00
N VAL A 13 -12.48 -20.36 -12.01
CA VAL A 13 -11.84 -19.17 -11.42
C VAL A 13 -10.56 -19.55 -10.68
N ALA A 14 -10.57 -20.63 -9.90
CA ALA A 14 -9.38 -21.16 -9.23
C ALA A 14 -8.34 -21.69 -10.24
N GLY A 15 -8.78 -22.39 -11.29
CA GLY A 15 -7.90 -22.95 -12.31
C GLY A 15 -7.22 -21.89 -13.19
N VAL A 16 -7.90 -20.81 -13.52
CA VAL A 16 -7.31 -19.70 -14.31
C VAL A 16 -6.30 -18.92 -13.47
N VAL A 17 -6.54 -18.74 -12.19
CA VAL A 17 -5.60 -18.06 -11.28
C VAL A 17 -4.36 -18.93 -11.04
N VAL A 18 -4.50 -20.23 -10.79
CA VAL A 18 -3.38 -21.15 -10.59
C VAL A 18 -2.57 -21.36 -11.88
N TRP A 19 -3.21 -21.44 -13.06
CA TRP A 19 -2.50 -21.65 -14.32
C TRP A 19 -1.65 -20.43 -14.73
N ARG A 20 -2.05 -19.21 -14.33
CA ARG A 20 -1.26 -18.01 -14.62
C ARG A 20 -0.06 -17.82 -13.69
N PHE A 21 -0.11 -18.35 -12.47
CA PHE A 21 1.03 -18.30 -11.54
C PHE A 21 2.20 -19.22 -11.92
N THR A 22 1.97 -20.26 -12.73
CA THR A 22 3.04 -21.22 -13.10
C THR A 22 3.85 -20.82 -14.34
N GLN A 23 3.52 -19.71 -15.03
CA GLN A 23 4.23 -19.30 -16.27
C GLN A 23 5.14 -18.08 -16.12
N SER A 24 5.25 -17.45 -14.96
CA SER A 24 6.06 -16.25 -14.77
C SER A 24 7.33 -16.52 -13.96
N SER A 25 8.21 -17.33 -14.49
CA SER A 25 9.56 -17.47 -13.95
C SER A 25 10.57 -17.19 -15.06
N THR A 26 10.75 -15.91 -15.40
CA THR A 26 12.03 -15.41 -15.95
C THR A 26 11.98 -13.90 -16.15
N ALA A 27 12.98 -13.25 -15.60
CA ALA A 27 13.47 -11.89 -15.75
C ALA A 27 13.15 -10.95 -14.56
N GLY A 28 13.99 -11.09 -13.52
CA GLY A 28 14.12 -10.07 -12.49
C GLY A 28 14.84 -8.85 -13.03
N SER A 29 14.21 -7.69 -12.88
CA SER A 29 14.94 -6.42 -12.81
C SER A 29 14.89 -5.98 -11.36
N SER A 30 15.92 -6.35 -10.61
CA SER A 30 16.18 -5.88 -9.26
C SER A 30 16.58 -4.40 -9.33
N ALA A 31 15.71 -3.51 -8.91
CA ALA A 31 16.14 -2.17 -8.57
C ALA A 31 17.04 -2.28 -7.33
N ALA A 32 18.34 -2.10 -7.53
CA ALA A 32 19.32 -2.10 -6.47
C ALA A 32 19.01 -0.97 -5.46
N PRO A 33 19.26 -1.18 -4.16
CA PRO A 33 19.19 -0.10 -3.19
C PRO A 33 20.20 0.98 -3.58
N VAL A 34 19.76 2.22 -3.54
CA VAL A 34 20.61 3.38 -3.80
C VAL A 34 21.65 3.45 -2.69
N ASN A 35 22.89 3.14 -3.00
CA ASN A 35 24.03 3.37 -2.12
C ASN A 35 24.28 4.88 -2.05
N VAL A 36 23.77 5.54 -1.04
CA VAL A 36 24.12 6.93 -0.73
C VAL A 36 25.50 6.92 -0.08
N SER A 37 26.51 7.27 -0.86
CA SER A 37 27.84 7.57 -0.32
C SER A 37 27.74 8.82 0.55
N VAL A 38 27.83 8.64 1.87
CA VAL A 38 27.94 9.72 2.84
C VAL A 38 29.28 10.42 2.58
N ARG A 39 29.23 11.68 2.09
CA ARG A 39 30.37 12.59 2.12
C ARG A 39 30.70 12.93 3.58
N LYS A 40 31.79 12.41 4.03
CA LYS A 40 32.39 12.71 5.33
C LYS A 40 33.28 13.94 5.16
N ASP A 41 32.70 15.14 5.24
CA ASP A 41 33.41 16.41 5.50
C ASP A 41 32.33 17.48 5.76
N ALA A 42 31.93 17.59 7.03
CA ALA A 42 31.29 18.80 7.55
C ALA A 42 32.07 19.25 8.77
N PRO A 43 32.29 20.58 8.95
CA PRO A 43 32.99 21.08 10.12
C PRO A 43 32.17 20.90 11.39
N GLU A 44 32.82 20.43 12.46
CA GLU A 44 32.26 20.41 13.80
C GLU A 44 31.79 21.81 14.18
N SER A 45 30.49 22.00 14.30
CA SER A 45 29.91 23.19 14.91
C SER A 45 29.63 22.89 16.38
N ASP A 46 30.26 23.67 17.28
CA ASP A 46 29.97 23.73 18.72
C ASP A 46 28.58 24.35 18.99
N GLY A 47 27.52 23.64 18.54
CA GLY A 47 26.15 23.86 18.92
C GLY A 47 25.71 22.83 19.94
N PRO A 48 24.63 23.04 20.73
CA PRO A 48 24.11 22.00 21.60
C PRO A 48 23.87 20.74 20.78
N ALA A 49 24.38 19.59 21.28
CA ALA A 49 24.28 18.32 20.58
C ALA A 49 22.81 18.07 20.21
N VAL A 50 22.52 18.14 18.92
CA VAL A 50 21.19 17.76 18.40
C VAL A 50 21.05 16.26 18.69
N GLN A 51 20.12 15.93 19.56
CA GLN A 51 19.86 14.54 19.92
C GLN A 51 19.45 13.78 18.64
N ALA A 52 20.05 12.61 18.42
CA ALA A 52 19.66 11.78 17.27
C ALA A 52 18.16 11.44 17.34
N PRO A 53 17.46 11.47 16.20
CA PRO A 53 16.04 11.16 16.16
C PRO A 53 15.78 9.73 16.69
N ASN A 54 14.67 9.53 17.35
CA ASN A 54 14.25 8.27 17.91
C ASN A 54 12.85 7.89 17.41
N ILE A 55 12.39 6.69 17.77
CA ILE A 55 11.09 6.20 17.32
C ILE A 55 9.92 7.06 17.81
N GLY A 56 10.05 7.69 18.98
CA GLY A 56 9.04 8.63 19.51
C GLY A 56 8.88 9.87 18.62
N ASP A 57 9.95 10.36 18.03
CA ASP A 57 9.90 11.48 17.09
C ASP A 57 9.17 11.07 15.80
N VAL A 58 9.44 9.88 15.29
CA VAL A 58 8.74 9.33 14.10
C VAL A 58 7.25 9.10 14.38
N LEU A 59 6.91 8.57 15.56
CA LEU A 59 5.53 8.37 15.97
C LEU A 59 4.78 9.69 16.10
N LYS A 60 5.45 10.72 16.62
CA LYS A 60 4.87 12.06 16.67
C LYS A 60 4.61 12.60 15.26
N MET A 61 5.57 12.50 14.35
CA MET A 61 5.40 12.92 12.95
C MET A 61 4.25 12.17 12.27
N ALA A 62 4.16 10.86 12.49
CA ALA A 62 3.08 10.04 11.94
C ALA A 62 1.71 10.42 12.51
N SER A 63 1.62 10.70 13.82
CA SER A 63 0.38 11.14 14.47
C SER A 63 -0.05 12.53 13.98
N ASP A 64 0.89 13.46 13.83
CA ASP A 64 0.61 14.79 13.28
C ASP A 64 0.13 14.68 11.81
N ALA A 65 0.74 13.79 11.01
CA ALA A 65 0.33 13.51 9.64
C ALA A 65 -1.07 12.88 9.57
N LEU A 66 -1.38 11.93 10.47
CA LEU A 66 -2.70 11.31 10.56
C LEU A 66 -3.78 12.37 10.86
N LEU A 67 -3.55 13.21 11.86
CA LEU A 67 -4.46 14.30 12.22
C LEU A 67 -4.65 15.29 11.05
N ALA A 68 -3.57 15.62 10.33
CA ALA A 68 -3.65 16.48 9.16
C ALA A 68 -4.48 15.86 8.03
N MET A 69 -4.32 14.55 7.78
CA MET A 69 -5.14 13.83 6.80
C MET A 69 -6.60 13.75 7.21
N GLU A 70 -6.89 13.44 8.47
CA GLU A 70 -8.27 13.39 8.99
C GLU A 70 -8.98 14.74 8.90
N THR A 71 -8.21 15.83 8.92
CA THR A 71 -8.74 17.20 8.90
C THR A 71 -8.84 17.78 7.49
N ASN A 72 -7.90 17.45 6.61
CA ASN A 72 -7.69 18.20 5.36
C ASN A 72 -7.67 17.32 4.10
N LEU A 73 -7.77 16.00 4.21
CA LEU A 73 -7.74 15.11 3.05
C LEU A 73 -9.11 14.48 2.80
N ASP A 74 -9.90 15.08 1.90
CA ASP A 74 -11.22 14.57 1.51
C ASP A 74 -11.11 13.36 0.59
N ASP A 75 -10.27 13.49 -0.42
CA ASP A 75 -10.10 12.48 -1.46
C ASP A 75 -8.74 12.63 -2.17
N TYR A 76 -8.37 11.61 -2.92
CA TYR A 76 -7.20 11.67 -3.77
C TYR A 76 -7.24 10.69 -4.94
N THR A 77 -6.39 10.96 -5.94
CA THR A 77 -6.01 10.01 -6.98
C THR A 77 -4.51 9.85 -7.02
N ALA A 78 -4.05 8.66 -7.40
CA ALA A 78 -2.64 8.38 -7.60
C ALA A 78 -2.45 7.24 -8.61
N ARG A 79 -1.23 7.11 -9.10
CA ARG A 79 -0.68 5.91 -9.67
C ARG A 79 -0.01 5.14 -8.54
N PHE A 80 -0.73 4.16 -7.99
CA PHE A 80 -0.29 3.35 -6.87
C PHE A 80 0.48 2.14 -7.37
N VAL A 81 1.73 2.03 -6.96
CA VAL A 81 2.58 0.87 -7.27
C VAL A 81 2.80 0.08 -6.00
N LYS A 82 2.44 -1.19 -6.03
CA LYS A 82 2.66 -2.09 -4.89
C LYS A 82 3.42 -3.35 -5.30
N GLN A 83 4.22 -3.85 -4.37
CA GLN A 83 4.84 -5.15 -4.46
C GLN A 83 4.87 -5.78 -3.07
N GLU A 84 4.40 -7.01 -2.94
CA GLU A 84 4.24 -7.68 -1.66
C GLU A 84 4.80 -9.09 -1.73
N ARG A 85 5.34 -9.54 -0.62
CA ARG A 85 5.67 -10.95 -0.40
C ARG A 85 4.43 -11.62 0.22
N ASP A 86 4.01 -12.71 -0.37
CA ASP A 86 2.85 -13.47 0.11
C ASP A 86 3.15 -14.24 1.40
N SER A 87 2.12 -14.87 1.97
CA SER A 87 2.20 -15.63 3.22
C SER A 87 3.11 -16.87 3.16
N VAL A 88 3.49 -17.32 1.96
CA VAL A 88 4.44 -18.43 1.77
C VAL A 88 5.85 -17.94 1.43
N GLY A 89 6.07 -16.62 1.47
CA GLY A 89 7.37 -16.01 1.31
C GLY A 89 7.78 -15.74 -0.15
N VAL A 90 6.86 -15.82 -1.12
CA VAL A 90 7.15 -15.50 -2.54
C VAL A 90 6.89 -14.03 -2.81
N LEU A 91 7.88 -13.33 -3.34
CA LEU A 91 7.73 -11.95 -3.78
C LEU A 91 6.97 -11.90 -5.10
N GLY A 92 5.80 -11.23 -5.09
CA GLY A 92 4.99 -11.02 -6.29
C GLY A 92 5.62 -10.02 -7.26
N GLU A 93 5.06 -9.96 -8.48
CA GLU A 93 5.45 -8.92 -9.45
C GLU A 93 4.93 -7.54 -8.99
N PRO A 94 5.65 -6.44 -9.28
CA PRO A 94 5.14 -5.10 -9.05
C PRO A 94 3.79 -4.91 -9.77
N THR A 95 2.81 -4.42 -9.04
CA THR A 95 1.46 -4.17 -9.55
C THR A 95 1.21 -2.67 -9.59
N GLU A 96 0.92 -2.14 -10.78
CA GLU A 96 0.54 -0.75 -10.96
C GLU A 96 -0.98 -0.61 -11.02
N ILE A 97 -1.52 0.35 -10.29
CA ILE A 97 -2.96 0.55 -10.10
C ILE A 97 -3.26 2.04 -10.15
N SER A 98 -4.23 2.45 -10.97
CA SER A 98 -4.85 3.76 -10.81
C SER A 98 -5.83 3.69 -9.65
N ILE A 99 -5.57 4.46 -8.59
CA ILE A 99 -6.43 4.53 -7.41
C ILE A 99 -7.21 5.84 -7.39
N ARG A 100 -8.47 5.75 -6.98
CA ARG A 100 -9.33 6.84 -6.49
C ARG A 100 -9.76 6.47 -5.10
N ALA A 101 -9.54 7.34 -4.14
CA ALA A 101 -9.91 7.09 -2.76
C ALA A 101 -10.60 8.31 -2.18
N GLN A 102 -11.74 8.09 -1.55
CA GLN A 102 -12.39 9.03 -0.65
C GLN A 102 -12.03 8.60 0.76
N THR A 103 -11.47 9.51 1.52
CA THR A 103 -11.10 9.28 2.91
C THR A 103 -12.27 9.52 3.83
N ARG A 104 -12.16 9.06 5.07
CA ARG A 104 -13.12 9.42 6.10
C ARG A 104 -12.77 10.83 6.58
N PHE A 105 -13.57 11.80 6.15
CA PHE A 105 -13.42 13.21 6.45
C PHE A 105 -14.56 13.71 7.36
N GLY A 106 -14.23 14.60 8.28
CA GLY A 106 -15.18 15.16 9.25
C GLY A 106 -15.28 14.34 10.53
N GLY A 107 -14.97 14.94 11.67
CA GLY A 107 -15.16 14.31 12.98
C GLY A 107 -16.64 14.01 13.26
N ASP A 108 -16.90 12.97 14.04
CA ASP A 108 -18.20 12.57 14.56
C ASP A 108 -19.23 12.04 13.55
N GLU A 109 -20.52 12.25 13.82
CA GLU A 109 -21.65 11.64 13.12
C GLU A 109 -21.77 12.00 11.63
N ASN A 110 -21.02 13.00 11.15
CA ASN A 110 -21.03 13.47 9.77
C ASN A 110 -19.84 13.00 8.94
N GLN A 111 -19.10 12.01 9.40
CA GLN A 111 -17.97 11.46 8.64
C GLN A 111 -18.43 10.93 7.28
N SER A 112 -17.76 11.36 6.21
CA SER A 112 -17.91 10.71 4.92
C SER A 112 -17.39 9.28 4.99
N PRO A 113 -18.13 8.29 4.44
CA PRO A 113 -17.65 6.92 4.40
C PRO A 113 -16.45 6.81 3.48
N ARG A 114 -15.52 5.94 3.82
CA ARG A 114 -14.39 5.62 2.95
C ARG A 114 -14.87 4.85 1.73
N ARG A 115 -14.35 5.23 0.56
CA ARG A 115 -14.63 4.56 -0.71
C ARG A 115 -13.35 4.46 -1.52
N ILE A 116 -13.18 3.36 -2.23
CA ILE A 116 -11.99 3.08 -3.04
C ILE A 116 -12.44 2.52 -4.39
N TYR A 117 -11.84 3.04 -5.44
CA TYR A 117 -11.86 2.47 -6.78
C TYR A 117 -10.43 2.19 -7.22
N LEU A 118 -10.19 0.98 -7.72
CA LEU A 118 -8.91 0.53 -8.25
C LEU A 118 -9.09 0.09 -9.71
N ARG A 119 -8.17 0.52 -10.58
CA ARG A 119 -8.03 -0.03 -11.92
C ARG A 119 -6.59 -0.50 -12.12
N PHE A 120 -6.44 -1.78 -12.34
CA PHE A 120 -5.14 -2.42 -12.51
C PHE A 120 -4.57 -2.11 -13.89
N GLN A 121 -3.33 -1.63 -13.94
CA GLN A 121 -2.62 -1.28 -15.17
C GLN A 121 -1.60 -2.35 -15.54
N SER A 122 -0.95 -2.95 -14.55
CA SER A 122 -0.01 -4.07 -14.71
C SER A 122 -0.02 -4.96 -13.48
N PRO A 123 0.48 -6.20 -13.54
CA PRO A 123 0.97 -6.92 -14.72
C PRO A 123 -0.16 -7.34 -15.67
N ALA A 124 0.20 -7.85 -16.85
CA ALA A 124 -0.75 -8.23 -17.90
C ALA A 124 -1.84 -9.21 -17.42
N ALA A 125 -1.53 -10.03 -16.40
CA ALA A 125 -2.46 -11.01 -15.82
C ALA A 125 -3.70 -10.39 -15.18
N VAL A 126 -3.59 -9.14 -14.70
CA VAL A 126 -4.67 -8.41 -14.01
C VAL A 126 -5.02 -7.10 -14.69
N GLN A 127 -4.33 -6.77 -15.78
CA GLN A 127 -4.54 -5.51 -16.50
C GLN A 127 -5.99 -5.33 -16.94
N GLY A 128 -6.57 -4.17 -16.60
CA GLY A 128 -7.95 -3.83 -16.91
C GLY A 128 -8.97 -4.31 -15.86
N ARG A 129 -8.57 -5.09 -14.84
CA ARG A 129 -9.42 -5.39 -13.69
C ARG A 129 -9.80 -4.11 -12.99
N GLU A 130 -11.05 -4.01 -12.57
CA GLU A 130 -11.56 -2.89 -11.78
C GLU A 130 -12.19 -3.40 -10.50
N VAL A 131 -11.98 -2.67 -9.40
CA VAL A 131 -12.54 -3.00 -8.09
C VAL A 131 -13.11 -1.75 -7.45
N ILE A 132 -14.34 -1.83 -6.93
CA ILE A 132 -14.97 -0.78 -6.12
C ILE A 132 -15.31 -1.36 -4.75
N TRP A 133 -14.97 -0.62 -3.71
CA TRP A 133 -15.36 -0.91 -2.35
C TRP A 133 -15.70 0.39 -1.62
N GLY A 134 -16.61 0.31 -0.65
CA GLY A 134 -16.91 1.42 0.25
C GLY A 134 -17.66 0.94 1.48
N GLU A 135 -17.49 1.66 2.58
CA GLU A 135 -18.14 1.34 3.86
C GLU A 135 -19.67 1.40 3.77
N ASP A 136 -20.19 2.27 2.90
CA ASP A 136 -21.64 2.47 2.66
C ASP A 136 -22.13 1.87 1.34
N LEU A 137 -21.30 1.08 0.68
CA LEU A 137 -21.61 0.52 -0.64
C LEU A 137 -21.82 -1.00 -0.55
N TYR A 138 -22.78 -1.51 -1.29
CA TYR A 138 -22.95 -2.92 -1.63
C TYR A 138 -22.96 -3.87 -0.42
N ASP A 139 -23.54 -3.44 0.70
CA ASP A 139 -23.59 -4.20 1.97
C ASP A 139 -22.19 -4.67 2.45
N GLY A 140 -21.18 -3.79 2.28
CA GLY A 140 -19.80 -4.06 2.66
C GLY A 140 -19.01 -4.95 1.70
N LYS A 141 -19.63 -5.43 0.62
CA LYS A 141 -18.95 -6.22 -0.41
C LYS A 141 -18.18 -5.32 -1.37
N MET A 142 -17.13 -5.87 -1.96
CA MET A 142 -16.47 -5.25 -3.08
C MET A 142 -17.05 -5.75 -4.41
N ALA A 143 -17.25 -4.82 -5.35
CA ALA A 143 -17.60 -5.11 -6.73
C ALA A 143 -16.31 -5.31 -7.53
N VAL A 144 -16.18 -6.42 -8.23
CA VAL A 144 -15.03 -6.73 -9.08
C VAL A 144 -15.49 -6.92 -10.51
N HIS A 145 -14.86 -6.22 -11.43
CA HIS A 145 -14.96 -6.45 -12.86
C HIS A 145 -13.64 -7.07 -13.36
N GLU A 146 -13.74 -8.26 -13.91
CA GLU A 146 -12.62 -8.96 -14.55
C GLU A 146 -12.62 -8.73 -16.06
N VAL A 147 -11.45 -8.78 -16.66
CA VAL A 147 -11.31 -8.70 -18.12
C VAL A 147 -11.41 -10.11 -18.72
N GLY A 148 -12.15 -10.25 -19.81
CA GLY A 148 -12.25 -11.50 -20.57
C GLY A 148 -13.67 -11.83 -20.97
N MET A 149 -13.80 -12.75 -21.94
CA MET A 149 -15.09 -13.05 -22.59
C MET A 149 -16.18 -13.61 -21.69
N ILE A 150 -15.82 -14.29 -20.61
CA ILE A 150 -16.79 -14.92 -19.70
C ILE A 150 -16.93 -14.13 -18.40
N LEU A 151 -15.82 -13.75 -17.78
CA LEU A 151 -15.79 -13.06 -16.48
C LEU A 151 -16.12 -11.57 -16.60
N GLY A 152 -15.80 -10.95 -17.74
CA GLY A 152 -16.13 -9.56 -18.04
C GLY A 152 -17.63 -9.29 -18.26
N LEU A 153 -18.46 -10.34 -18.39
CA LEU A 153 -19.91 -10.20 -18.58
C LEU A 153 -20.69 -10.00 -17.29
N LYS A 154 -20.07 -10.10 -16.13
CA LYS A 154 -20.75 -10.00 -14.82
C LYS A 154 -19.89 -9.25 -13.81
N THR A 155 -20.55 -8.49 -12.94
CA THR A 155 -19.94 -8.00 -11.71
C THR A 155 -19.84 -9.15 -10.71
N ILE A 156 -18.65 -9.39 -10.16
CA ILE A 156 -18.41 -10.37 -9.12
C ILE A 156 -18.43 -9.65 -7.77
N TRP A 157 -19.26 -10.14 -6.85
CA TRP A 157 -19.41 -9.57 -5.52
C TRP A 157 -18.65 -10.42 -4.52
N LEU A 158 -17.64 -9.87 -3.87
CA LEU A 158 -16.78 -10.59 -2.94
C LEU A 158 -16.79 -9.91 -1.56
N ASP A 159 -16.62 -10.73 -0.52
CA ASP A 159 -16.24 -10.23 0.79
C ASP A 159 -14.78 -9.76 0.72
N PRO A 160 -14.46 -8.52 1.16
CA PRO A 160 -13.09 -7.99 1.13
C PRO A 160 -12.06 -8.86 1.86
N THR A 161 -12.48 -9.56 2.93
CA THR A 161 -11.63 -10.45 3.74
C THR A 161 -11.76 -11.92 3.37
N GLY A 162 -12.61 -12.22 2.38
CA GLY A 162 -12.85 -13.58 1.92
C GLY A 162 -11.65 -14.21 1.21
N MET A 163 -11.53 -15.53 1.27
CA MET A 163 -10.40 -16.29 0.73
C MET A 163 -10.09 -15.95 -0.75
N ILE A 164 -11.12 -15.70 -1.58
CA ILE A 164 -10.93 -15.36 -3.01
C ILE A 164 -10.37 -13.95 -3.14
N ALA A 165 -10.86 -12.99 -2.35
CA ALA A 165 -10.40 -11.60 -2.36
C ALA A 165 -8.95 -11.48 -1.88
N MET A 166 -8.59 -12.27 -0.87
CA MET A 166 -7.27 -12.24 -0.23
C MET A 166 -6.20 -13.06 -0.98
N GLN A 167 -6.58 -13.77 -2.04
CA GLN A 167 -5.60 -14.56 -2.78
C GLN A 167 -4.51 -13.67 -3.42
N GLY A 168 -3.25 -13.85 -3.00
CA GLY A 168 -2.11 -13.05 -3.44
C GLY A 168 -2.11 -11.61 -2.93
N GLN A 169 -2.90 -11.32 -1.89
CA GLN A 169 -2.93 -10.03 -1.21
C GLN A 169 -2.46 -10.19 0.23
N ARG A 170 -1.67 -9.24 0.71
CA ARG A 170 -1.27 -9.17 2.12
C ARG A 170 -2.35 -8.52 2.98
N TYR A 171 -3.05 -7.51 2.44
CA TYR A 171 -4.09 -6.76 3.12
C TYR A 171 -5.37 -6.71 2.30
N PRO A 172 -6.55 -6.71 2.94
CA PRO A 172 -7.82 -6.51 2.25
C PRO A 172 -7.92 -5.08 1.71
N ILE A 173 -8.81 -4.86 0.73
CA ILE A 173 -9.02 -3.54 0.14
C ILE A 173 -9.42 -2.48 1.17
N SER A 174 -10.08 -2.87 2.25
CA SER A 174 -10.45 -1.98 3.37
C SER A 174 -9.23 -1.41 4.12
N GLU A 175 -8.06 -2.02 3.99
CA GLU A 175 -6.80 -1.57 4.59
C GLU A 175 -5.91 -0.80 3.60
N ILE A 176 -6.37 -0.57 2.36
CA ILE A 176 -5.64 0.22 1.37
C ILE A 176 -5.89 1.71 1.59
N GLY A 177 -4.87 2.53 1.34
CA GLY A 177 -4.94 3.99 1.32
C GLY A 177 -4.00 4.68 2.29
N LEU A 178 -3.80 5.99 2.06
CA LEU A 178 -2.82 6.80 2.80
C LEU A 178 -3.09 6.81 4.31
N VAL A 179 -4.34 7.01 4.72
CA VAL A 179 -4.73 7.04 6.14
C VAL A 179 -4.43 5.69 6.80
N LYS A 180 -4.85 4.58 6.17
CA LYS A 180 -4.62 3.24 6.70
C LYS A 180 -3.14 2.86 6.76
N LEU A 181 -2.35 3.33 5.80
CA LEU A 181 -0.91 3.14 5.84
C LEU A 181 -0.30 3.81 7.09
N VAL A 182 -0.70 5.07 7.38
CA VAL A 182 -0.19 5.79 8.56
C VAL A 182 -0.66 5.15 9.85
N GLU A 183 -1.93 4.78 9.97
CA GLU A 183 -2.46 4.06 11.13
C GLU A 183 -1.64 2.78 11.41
N LYS A 184 -1.35 2.01 10.36
CA LYS A 184 -0.56 0.77 10.47
C LYS A 184 0.89 1.02 10.88
N LEU A 185 1.49 2.10 10.37
CA LEU A 185 2.86 2.48 10.75
C LEU A 185 2.94 2.96 12.21
N ILE A 186 1.91 3.67 12.70
CA ILE A 186 1.81 4.04 14.11
C ILE A 186 1.68 2.77 14.97
N GLU A 187 0.76 1.86 14.63
CA GLU A 187 0.56 0.60 15.36
C GLU A 187 1.87 -0.20 15.49
N ARG A 188 2.63 -0.31 14.40
CA ARG A 188 3.92 -1.01 14.39
C ARG A 188 5.00 -0.26 15.17
N GLY A 189 5.07 1.06 15.00
CA GLY A 189 6.05 1.89 15.69
C GLY A 189 5.86 1.93 17.20
N GLU A 190 4.61 1.83 17.69
CA GLU A 190 4.33 1.78 19.12
C GLU A 190 4.94 0.53 19.78
N GLN A 191 5.07 -0.58 19.07
CA GLN A 191 5.72 -1.79 19.58
C GLN A 191 7.23 -1.58 19.79
N ASP A 192 7.82 -0.62 19.08
CA ASP A 192 9.25 -0.30 19.13
C ASP A 192 9.58 0.93 19.99
N ARG A 193 8.59 1.58 20.61
CA ARG A 193 8.75 2.88 21.31
C ARG A 193 9.91 2.90 22.29
N ASP A 194 10.08 1.86 23.07
CA ASP A 194 11.10 1.73 24.11
C ASP A 194 12.16 0.67 23.78
N ASN A 195 12.25 0.25 22.52
CA ASN A 195 13.17 -0.78 22.08
C ASN A 195 14.57 -0.18 21.79
N PRO A 196 15.59 -0.47 22.62
CA PRO A 196 16.94 0.08 22.44
C PRO A 196 17.66 -0.49 21.20
N SER A 197 17.15 -1.56 20.61
CA SER A 197 17.70 -2.17 19.38
C SER A 197 17.15 -1.51 18.11
N VAL A 198 16.41 -0.40 18.25
CA VAL A 198 15.87 0.35 17.10
C VAL A 198 16.64 1.64 16.91
N GLU A 199 17.17 1.81 15.71
CA GLU A 199 17.85 3.04 15.25
C GLU A 199 16.96 3.75 14.25
N VAL A 200 16.90 5.08 14.36
CA VAL A 200 16.15 5.94 13.45
C VAL A 200 17.11 6.93 12.78
N SER A 201 16.95 7.13 11.49
CA SER A 201 17.56 8.26 10.78
C SER A 201 16.50 8.99 9.96
N ILE A 202 16.63 10.34 9.90
CA ILE A 202 15.79 11.22 9.08
C ILE A 202 16.73 12.00 8.18
N ASN A 203 16.56 11.86 6.88
CA ASN A 203 17.40 12.47 5.87
C ASN A 203 16.56 13.41 5.00
N ASP A 204 16.89 14.71 5.03
CA ASP A 204 16.32 15.70 4.15
C ASP A 204 16.91 15.63 2.73
N GLY A 205 16.23 16.26 1.77
CA GLY A 205 16.71 16.35 0.39
C GLY A 205 16.52 15.05 -0.43
N HIS A 206 15.71 14.12 0.05
CA HIS A 206 15.24 13.02 -0.75
C HIS A 206 14.20 13.52 -1.76
N VAL A 207 14.34 13.15 -3.03
CA VAL A 207 13.40 13.57 -4.09
C VAL A 207 12.54 12.39 -4.50
N PHE A 208 11.22 12.57 -4.49
CA PHE A 208 10.24 11.59 -4.98
C PHE A 208 9.22 12.30 -5.86
N ASP A 209 9.05 11.88 -7.11
CA ASP A 209 8.17 12.51 -8.09
C ASP A 209 8.34 14.04 -8.17
N GLU A 210 9.59 14.50 -8.23
CA GLU A 210 9.95 15.92 -8.27
C GLU A 210 9.57 16.73 -7.00
N VAL A 211 9.15 16.04 -5.93
CA VAL A 211 8.84 16.63 -4.62
C VAL A 211 10.04 16.46 -3.69
N ASP A 212 10.43 17.54 -3.01
CA ASP A 212 11.43 17.49 -1.94
C ASP A 212 10.83 16.84 -0.71
N CYS A 213 11.37 15.68 -0.35
CA CYS A 213 10.87 14.79 0.69
C CYS A 213 11.90 14.56 1.80
N GLN A 214 11.44 14.00 2.89
CA GLN A 214 12.27 13.39 3.92
C GLN A 214 12.25 11.88 3.76
N LEU A 215 13.41 11.23 3.87
CA LEU A 215 13.55 9.78 3.97
C LEU A 215 13.79 9.43 5.44
N ILE A 216 12.82 8.75 6.03
CA ILE A 216 12.90 8.18 7.37
C ILE A 216 13.28 6.72 7.22
N GLN A 217 14.35 6.28 7.89
CA GLN A 217 14.72 4.88 7.99
C GLN A 217 14.62 4.44 9.44
N VAL A 218 13.92 3.34 9.67
CA VAL A 218 13.84 2.64 10.95
C VAL A 218 14.56 1.31 10.79
N ARG A 219 15.61 1.08 11.56
CA ARG A 219 16.44 -0.13 11.52
C ARG A 219 16.34 -0.85 12.86
N ARG A 220 15.95 -2.11 12.82
CA ARG A 220 16.08 -3.04 13.96
C ARG A 220 17.42 -3.76 13.87
N HIS A 221 18.10 -3.91 14.98
CA HIS A 221 19.36 -4.67 15.07
C HIS A 221 19.14 -6.12 15.51
N GLU A 222 17.95 -6.44 16.02
CA GLU A 222 17.57 -7.77 16.48
C GLU A 222 16.17 -8.12 15.99
N PRO A 223 15.91 -9.40 15.60
CA PRO A 223 14.57 -9.86 15.23
C PRO A 223 13.60 -9.78 16.41
N SER A 224 12.32 -9.59 16.09
CA SER A 224 11.21 -9.67 17.06
C SER A 224 10.34 -10.90 16.79
N ASP A 225 9.51 -11.28 17.77
CA ASP A 225 8.53 -12.37 17.62
C ASP A 225 7.25 -11.93 16.88
N SER A 226 7.24 -10.74 16.29
CA SER A 226 6.09 -10.21 15.56
C SER A 226 5.94 -10.88 14.20
N GLU A 227 4.71 -11.19 13.78
CA GLU A 227 4.40 -11.68 12.43
C GLU A 227 4.81 -10.68 11.32
N ASP A 228 4.82 -9.38 11.67
CA ASP A 228 5.22 -8.28 10.79
C ASP A 228 6.67 -7.82 11.04
N ASP A 229 7.56 -8.74 11.47
CA ASP A 229 8.96 -8.42 11.75
C ASP A 229 9.71 -7.94 10.50
N PHE A 230 10.61 -6.98 10.71
CA PHE A 230 11.44 -6.39 9.65
C PHE A 230 12.82 -5.99 10.19
N SER A 231 13.81 -5.94 9.33
CA SER A 231 15.14 -5.42 9.68
C SER A 231 15.28 -3.93 9.37
N VAL A 232 14.67 -3.47 8.27
CA VAL A 232 14.68 -2.06 7.84
C VAL A 232 13.31 -1.67 7.31
N ALA A 233 12.82 -0.51 7.72
CA ALA A 233 11.70 0.17 7.09
C ALA A 233 12.14 1.53 6.55
N GLU A 234 11.65 1.91 5.38
CA GLU A 234 11.91 3.17 4.71
C GLU A 234 10.58 3.87 4.41
N ILE A 235 10.46 5.11 4.85
CA ILE A 235 9.26 5.92 4.71
C ILE A 235 9.64 7.23 4.04
N VAL A 236 9.04 7.53 2.89
CA VAL A 236 9.23 8.80 2.19
C VAL A 236 8.05 9.70 2.50
N VAL A 237 8.33 10.85 3.09
CA VAL A 237 7.32 11.81 3.54
C VAL A 237 7.48 13.12 2.79
N ASP A 238 6.39 13.65 2.28
CA ASP A 238 6.27 15.04 1.87
C ASP A 238 6.01 15.90 3.11
N PRO A 239 7.00 16.69 3.58
CA PRO A 239 6.85 17.43 4.82
C PRO A 239 5.89 18.63 4.70
N GLN A 240 5.64 19.11 3.48
CA GLN A 240 4.76 20.25 3.25
C GLN A 240 3.28 19.84 3.32
N ARG A 241 2.94 18.71 2.71
CA ARG A 241 1.57 18.18 2.71
C ARG A 241 1.32 17.23 3.88
N GLN A 242 2.36 16.83 4.63
CA GLN A 242 2.33 15.83 5.69
C GLN A 242 1.76 14.48 5.19
N LEU A 243 2.20 14.04 4.00
CA LEU A 243 1.73 12.82 3.36
C LEU A 243 2.87 11.82 3.18
N ILE A 244 2.59 10.55 3.42
CA ILE A 244 3.51 9.46 3.08
C ILE A 244 3.35 9.15 1.60
N LEU A 245 4.43 9.32 0.82
CA LEU A 245 4.43 9.05 -0.61
C LEU A 245 4.93 7.64 -0.94
N SER A 246 5.79 7.08 -0.09
CA SER A 246 6.27 5.71 -0.26
C SER A 246 6.60 5.06 1.07
N TYR A 247 6.42 3.76 1.13
CA TYR A 247 6.82 2.90 2.23
C TYR A 247 7.42 1.61 1.67
N ARG A 248 8.53 1.17 2.25
CA ARG A 248 9.14 -0.14 1.97
C ARG A 248 9.58 -0.78 3.28
N SER A 249 9.41 -2.10 3.39
CA SER A 249 10.01 -2.86 4.48
C SER A 249 10.80 -4.06 3.94
N PHE A 250 11.86 -4.40 4.67
CA PHE A 250 12.80 -5.44 4.31
C PHE A 250 12.94 -6.41 5.48
N GLY A 251 12.95 -7.69 5.18
CA GLY A 251 13.18 -8.75 6.15
C GLY A 251 14.66 -8.88 6.54
N TRP A 252 14.94 -9.90 7.31
CA TRP A 252 16.31 -10.20 7.73
C TRP A 252 17.08 -10.90 6.61
N PRO A 253 18.35 -10.54 6.38
CA PRO A 253 19.21 -11.24 5.42
C PRO A 253 19.50 -12.67 5.89
N GLU A 254 19.56 -13.61 4.97
CA GLU A 254 19.86 -15.01 5.30
C GLU A 254 21.27 -15.20 5.87
N LYS A 255 22.21 -14.38 5.42
CA LYS A 255 23.61 -14.40 5.86
C LYS A 255 24.11 -12.99 6.12
N PRO A 256 25.08 -12.81 7.04
CA PRO A 256 25.74 -11.53 7.23
C PRO A 256 26.34 -11.02 5.91
N GLY A 257 25.96 -9.80 5.52
CA GLY A 257 26.43 -9.15 4.28
C GLY A 257 25.50 -9.32 3.07
N ASP A 258 24.50 -10.20 3.13
CA ASP A 258 23.46 -10.27 2.11
C ASP A 258 22.54 -9.05 2.19
N GLN A 259 21.92 -8.70 1.06
CA GLN A 259 20.91 -7.65 1.04
C GLN A 259 19.62 -8.16 1.72
N PRO A 260 18.99 -7.34 2.59
CA PRO A 260 17.72 -7.68 3.19
C PRO A 260 16.64 -7.89 2.11
N PRO A 261 15.88 -8.99 2.16
CA PRO A 261 14.82 -9.27 1.18
C PRO A 261 13.66 -8.30 1.34
N LEU A 262 13.13 -7.79 0.22
CA LEU A 262 11.94 -6.97 0.23
C LEU A 262 10.74 -7.76 0.76
N LEU A 263 10.01 -7.22 1.73
CA LEU A 263 8.75 -7.75 2.25
C LEU A 263 7.56 -7.10 1.56
N GLU A 264 7.53 -5.77 1.55
CA GLU A 264 6.47 -4.98 0.94
C GLU A 264 7.00 -3.63 0.48
N SER A 265 6.37 -3.10 -0.56
CA SER A 265 6.66 -1.78 -1.12
C SER A 265 5.37 -1.15 -1.62
N TYR A 266 5.13 0.09 -1.22
CA TYR A 266 4.00 0.91 -1.63
C TYR A 266 4.50 2.28 -2.05
N ALA A 267 4.04 2.77 -3.22
CA ALA A 267 4.41 4.08 -3.73
C ALA A 267 3.20 4.75 -4.38
N TYR A 268 2.95 6.00 -4.04
CA TYR A 268 1.85 6.82 -4.54
C TYR A 268 2.44 7.90 -5.45
N HIS A 269 2.55 7.59 -6.74
CA HIS A 269 3.02 8.50 -7.76
C HIS A 269 1.90 9.40 -8.27
N ASP A 270 2.24 10.56 -8.81
CA ASP A 270 1.28 11.51 -9.42
C ASP A 270 0.13 11.88 -8.47
N LEU A 271 0.40 11.93 -7.16
CA LEU A 271 -0.60 12.12 -6.11
C LEU A 271 -1.28 13.49 -6.18
N LYS A 272 -2.59 13.48 -6.42
CA LYS A 272 -3.46 14.66 -6.42
C LYS A 272 -4.50 14.53 -5.33
N THR A 273 -4.57 15.51 -4.43
CA THR A 273 -5.47 15.53 -3.28
C THR A 273 -6.62 16.51 -3.48
N ASN A 274 -7.76 16.24 -2.85
CA ASN A 274 -8.94 17.11 -2.79
C ASN A 274 -9.44 17.52 -4.19
N ILE A 275 -9.57 16.51 -5.08
CA ILE A 275 -10.00 16.73 -6.46
C ILE A 275 -11.53 16.72 -6.62
N GLY A 276 -12.28 16.51 -5.53
CA GLY A 276 -13.74 16.56 -5.50
C GLY A 276 -14.39 15.26 -5.98
N LEU A 277 -13.88 14.10 -5.58
CA LEU A 277 -14.51 12.81 -5.85
C LEU A 277 -15.91 12.77 -5.18
N THR A 278 -16.84 12.17 -5.88
CA THR A 278 -18.23 12.02 -5.43
C THR A 278 -18.62 10.55 -5.33
N LYS A 279 -19.78 10.24 -4.76
CA LYS A 279 -20.32 8.87 -4.74
C LYS A 279 -20.43 8.25 -6.14
N ALA A 280 -20.64 9.06 -7.18
CA ALA A 280 -20.70 8.58 -8.56
C ALA A 280 -19.37 8.03 -9.08
N ASP A 281 -18.25 8.44 -8.49
CA ASP A 281 -16.92 7.91 -8.81
C ASP A 281 -16.69 6.50 -8.23
N PHE A 282 -17.60 6.02 -7.39
CA PHE A 282 -17.57 4.70 -6.75
C PHE A 282 -18.81 3.87 -7.09
N ASP A 283 -19.47 4.15 -8.21
CA ASP A 283 -20.64 3.42 -8.68
C ASP A 283 -20.27 2.53 -9.87
N THR A 284 -20.66 1.25 -9.80
CA THR A 284 -20.53 0.30 -10.92
C THR A 284 -21.26 0.76 -12.19
N LYS A 285 -22.20 1.68 -12.06
CA LYS A 285 -22.93 2.29 -13.19
C LYS A 285 -22.18 3.45 -13.86
N ASN A 286 -21.03 3.87 -13.31
CA ASN A 286 -20.23 4.92 -13.93
C ASN A 286 -19.83 4.51 -15.36
N THR A 287 -20.13 5.37 -16.32
CA THR A 287 -19.98 5.06 -17.76
C THR A 287 -18.54 4.98 -18.21
N ASN A 288 -17.60 5.46 -17.39
CA ASN A 288 -16.17 5.41 -17.66
C ASN A 288 -15.52 4.09 -17.22
N TYR A 289 -16.29 3.21 -16.57
CA TYR A 289 -15.81 1.93 -16.05
C TYR A 289 -16.27 0.76 -16.90
N GLY A 290 -15.54 -0.33 -16.83
CA GLY A 290 -15.81 -1.55 -17.59
C GLY A 290 -16.94 -2.42 -17.02
N PHE A 291 -17.53 -2.07 -15.87
CA PHE A 291 -18.58 -2.87 -15.26
C PHE A 291 -19.78 -3.07 -16.19
N PRO A 292 -20.29 -4.30 -16.31
CA PRO A 292 -21.45 -4.59 -17.17
C PRO A 292 -22.71 -3.84 -16.72
N ARG A 293 -23.47 -3.39 -17.70
CA ARG A 293 -24.74 -2.66 -17.48
C ARG A 293 -25.90 -3.62 -17.79
N PHE A 294 -26.53 -4.09 -16.76
CA PHE A 294 -27.76 -4.91 -16.90
C PHE A 294 -28.88 -4.32 -16.04
#